data_46330d31166b7b279b6ace7ba8104fb2
#
_entry.id   46330d31166b7b279b6ace7ba8104fb2
#
_cell.length_a   1.000
_cell.length_b   1.000
_cell.length_c   1.000
_cell.angle_alpha   90.00
_cell.angle_beta   90.00
_cell.angle_gamma   90.00
#
_symmetry.space_group_name_H-M   'P 1'
#
loop_
_entity.id
_entity.type
_entity.pdbx_description
1 polymer ?
#
loop_
_entity_poly.entity_id
_entity_poly.type
_entity_poly.pdbx_seq_one_letter_code
_entity_poly.pdbx_strand_id
1 'polypeptide(L)'
;MYFTEQPMGAYDAKAGLDYGATALTFSNSNFDPVEGSRLYNEYLEEYILADEWGVDGIMLNEHHNAPFCMQAKCNVFASILAAVTKRAKIVLLGNPLPLAENPIRLAEELAMIDMVSKGRLVSGFVRGGGQEQLATGVNPAFNRERFIEAHDLIQKTWTVPGPFRWEGTHYQHRVVNPWAVPLQKPYPRVWIPGVLSKETVIWTAQQRYPYIALNTAIDATKVIWDTYSKAAAEVGYTAGPENFGYLIRVHVQDTMEKALKNARQFMWMQGEFTGLAHPVWANPSGYFSPSGRRGFVEFAVGRAKNPRGNPTFEDQIASTMIIAGTPDTVIPQLKTLIEQTRPGIMGIWANDGTVPKDERRRCIELLVKDVMPAVREHGKSLGLKDPWEANAPVHLNYSTDIPTRLAAAE
;
A
#
# COMPACT_ATOMS: atom_id res chain seq x y z
N MET A 1 7.00 6.34 0.85
CA MET A 1 6.20 5.87 -0.30
C MET A 1 5.83 7.08 -1.13
N TYR A 2 6.06 7.03 -2.44
CA TYR A 2 5.73 8.11 -3.37
C TYR A 2 4.50 7.72 -4.15
N PHE A 3 3.38 8.36 -3.89
CA PHE A 3 2.15 8.09 -4.60
C PHE A 3 2.01 8.89 -5.86
N THR A 4 2.44 10.13 -5.83
CA THR A 4 2.13 11.06 -6.89
C THR A 4 3.33 11.89 -7.23
N GLU A 5 3.82 11.63 -8.38
CA GLU A 5 4.79 12.50 -8.97
C GLU A 5 4.31 12.83 -10.37
N GLN A 6 4.33 14.09 -10.67
CA GLN A 6 3.85 14.60 -11.93
C GLN A 6 5.05 14.88 -12.83
N PRO A 7 5.48 13.95 -13.67
CA PRO A 7 6.49 14.23 -14.68
C PRO A 7 5.84 15.02 -15.82
N MET A 8 5.20 16.12 -15.47
CA MET A 8 4.44 16.95 -16.39
C MET A 8 4.66 18.41 -16.06
N GLY A 9 4.62 19.24 -17.10
CA GLY A 9 4.47 20.68 -16.94
C GLY A 9 3.08 21.07 -16.41
N ALA A 10 2.72 22.33 -16.50
CA ALA A 10 1.38 22.78 -16.18
C ALA A 10 0.35 22.05 -17.07
N TYR A 11 -0.66 21.45 -16.47
CA TYR A 11 -1.74 20.77 -17.17
C TYR A 11 -3.09 21.19 -16.60
N ASP A 12 -4.12 21.10 -17.44
CA ASP A 12 -5.49 21.32 -16.98
C ASP A 12 -6.09 20.01 -16.48
N ALA A 13 -6.16 19.85 -15.17
CA ALA A 13 -6.77 18.68 -14.54
C ALA A 13 -8.24 18.50 -14.94
N LYS A 14 -8.93 19.58 -15.38
CA LYS A 14 -10.31 19.53 -15.82
C LYS A 14 -10.47 18.97 -17.23
N ALA A 15 -9.40 18.93 -18.03
CA ALA A 15 -9.47 18.39 -19.39
C ALA A 15 -9.93 16.94 -19.45
N GLY A 16 -9.75 16.17 -18.37
CA GLY A 16 -10.28 14.80 -18.25
C GLY A 16 -11.76 14.70 -17.94
N LEU A 17 -12.42 15.79 -17.54
CA LEU A 17 -13.85 15.78 -17.15
C LEU A 17 -14.80 15.58 -18.33
N ASP A 18 -14.44 16.03 -19.52
CA ASP A 18 -15.23 15.83 -20.73
C ASP A 18 -15.46 14.36 -21.04
N TYR A 19 -14.58 13.50 -20.56
CA TYR A 19 -14.65 12.04 -20.72
C TYR A 19 -15.05 11.30 -19.42
N GLY A 20 -15.29 12.02 -18.34
CA GLY A 20 -15.90 11.48 -17.11
C GLY A 20 -14.96 10.98 -16.05
N ALA A 21 -13.66 10.83 -16.29
CA ALA A 21 -12.71 10.42 -15.23
C ALA A 21 -11.27 10.74 -15.60
N THR A 22 -10.64 11.68 -14.88
CA THR A 22 -9.22 12.04 -15.08
C THR A 22 -8.30 10.82 -14.98
N ALA A 23 -8.59 9.89 -14.07
CA ALA A 23 -7.80 8.67 -13.89
C ALA A 23 -7.88 7.66 -15.05
N LEU A 24 -8.77 7.86 -16.03
CA LEU A 24 -8.93 6.98 -17.20
C LEU A 24 -8.64 7.68 -18.51
N THR A 25 -8.93 8.97 -18.57
CA THR A 25 -9.09 9.68 -19.86
C THR A 25 -8.10 10.82 -20.01
N PHE A 26 -7.32 11.13 -18.97
CA PHE A 26 -6.26 12.11 -19.09
C PHE A 26 -5.14 11.57 -20.00
N SER A 27 -4.88 12.26 -21.10
CA SER A 27 -3.96 11.77 -22.12
C SER A 27 -2.51 11.68 -21.63
N ASN A 28 -1.86 10.57 -21.91
CA ASN A 28 -0.42 10.39 -21.67
C ASN A 28 0.46 11.25 -22.59
N SER A 29 -0.11 12.01 -23.52
CA SER A 29 0.61 13.08 -24.24
C SER A 29 1.11 14.20 -23.33
N ASN A 30 0.57 14.28 -22.10
CA ASN A 30 1.05 15.19 -21.06
C ASN A 30 2.26 14.66 -20.28
N PHE A 31 2.64 13.40 -20.47
CA PHE A 31 3.80 12.83 -19.80
C PHE A 31 5.09 13.32 -20.46
N ASP A 32 5.97 13.91 -19.66
CA ASP A 32 7.32 14.27 -20.08
C ASP A 32 8.30 13.13 -19.71
N PRO A 33 8.84 12.37 -20.69
CA PRO A 33 9.73 11.25 -20.41
C PRO A 33 11.10 11.69 -19.86
N VAL A 34 11.54 12.92 -20.12
CA VAL A 34 12.79 13.46 -19.57
C VAL A 34 12.62 13.71 -18.07
N GLU A 35 11.54 14.39 -17.71
CA GLU A 35 11.19 14.65 -16.32
C GLU A 35 10.86 13.36 -15.59
N GLY A 36 10.14 12.43 -16.22
CA GLY A 36 9.87 11.10 -15.68
C GLY A 36 11.15 10.31 -15.38
N SER A 37 12.12 10.33 -16.30
CA SER A 37 13.42 9.70 -16.08
C SER A 37 14.17 10.33 -14.90
N ARG A 38 14.16 11.65 -14.79
CA ARG A 38 14.79 12.36 -13.67
C ARG A 38 14.17 11.93 -12.34
N LEU A 39 12.84 11.91 -12.25
CA LEU A 39 12.12 11.58 -11.04
C LEU A 39 12.33 10.11 -10.61
N TYR A 40 12.27 9.15 -11.54
CA TYR A 40 12.55 7.75 -11.22
C TYR A 40 13.93 7.55 -10.58
N ASN A 41 14.95 8.24 -11.11
CA ASN A 41 16.31 8.15 -10.55
C ASN A 41 16.41 8.86 -9.19
N GLU A 42 15.77 10.01 -9.01
CA GLU A 42 15.74 10.71 -7.72
C GLU A 42 15.06 9.86 -6.62
N TYR A 43 13.94 9.21 -6.92
CA TYR A 43 13.26 8.34 -5.95
C TYR A 43 14.09 7.11 -5.60
N LEU A 44 14.77 6.54 -6.58
CA LEU A 44 15.69 5.43 -6.32
C LEU A 44 16.81 5.86 -5.36
N GLU A 45 17.43 7.04 -5.59
CA GLU A 45 18.43 7.60 -4.68
C GLU A 45 17.85 7.83 -3.26
N GLU A 46 16.64 8.37 -3.16
CA GLU A 46 15.98 8.63 -1.87
C GLU A 46 15.65 7.33 -1.12
N TYR A 47 15.25 6.27 -1.81
CA TYR A 47 15.05 4.95 -1.21
C TYR A 47 16.36 4.33 -0.70
N ILE A 48 17.46 4.49 -1.46
CA ILE A 48 18.78 4.03 -1.04
C ILE A 48 19.23 4.78 0.21
N LEU A 49 19.09 6.10 0.24
CA LEU A 49 19.40 6.91 1.42
C LEU A 49 18.54 6.53 2.64
N ALA A 50 17.26 6.26 2.43
CA ALA A 50 16.38 5.80 3.52
C ALA A 50 16.85 4.45 4.10
N ASP A 51 17.28 3.50 3.28
CA ASP A 51 17.88 2.24 3.72
C ASP A 51 19.18 2.48 4.51
N GLU A 52 20.04 3.35 4.01
CA GLU A 52 21.30 3.72 4.69
C GLU A 52 21.05 4.40 6.05
N TRP A 53 20.04 5.25 6.15
CA TRP A 53 19.66 5.91 7.40
C TRP A 53 18.95 4.97 8.39
N GLY A 54 18.47 3.83 7.95
CA GLY A 54 17.96 2.78 8.84
C GLY A 54 16.45 2.65 8.91
N VAL A 55 15.74 3.00 7.83
CA VAL A 55 14.30 2.71 7.74
C VAL A 55 14.03 1.20 7.84
N ASP A 56 12.93 0.82 8.49
CA ASP A 56 12.57 -0.60 8.63
C ASP A 56 12.08 -1.22 7.32
N GLY A 57 11.41 -0.42 6.49
CA GLY A 57 10.90 -0.88 5.20
C GLY A 57 10.55 0.27 4.25
N ILE A 58 10.60 -0.04 2.97
CA ILE A 58 10.24 0.84 1.86
C ILE A 58 8.97 0.29 1.24
N MET A 59 7.93 1.11 1.20
CA MET A 59 6.63 0.74 0.64
C MET A 59 6.49 1.20 -0.80
N LEU A 60 6.04 0.29 -1.65
CA LEU A 60 5.76 0.53 -3.06
C LEU A 60 4.28 0.28 -3.36
N ASN A 61 3.71 1.06 -4.25
CA ASN A 61 2.35 0.92 -4.75
C ASN A 61 2.34 0.71 -6.27
N GLU A 62 1.20 0.30 -6.81
CA GLU A 62 1.00 0.13 -8.25
C GLU A 62 -0.31 0.79 -8.67
N HIS A 63 -0.24 1.69 -9.67
CA HIS A 63 -1.41 2.30 -10.30
C HIS A 63 -1.17 2.49 -11.79
N HIS A 64 -2.27 2.46 -12.56
CA HIS A 64 -2.24 2.45 -14.01
C HIS A 64 -3.08 3.58 -14.61
N ASN A 65 -2.76 3.93 -15.85
CA ASN A 65 -3.55 4.83 -16.72
C ASN A 65 -3.75 6.24 -16.19
N ALA A 66 -2.89 6.72 -15.29
CA ALA A 66 -3.04 8.02 -14.68
C ALA A 66 -1.70 8.56 -14.16
N PRO A 67 -1.54 9.88 -14.05
CA PRO A 67 -0.37 10.48 -13.41
C PRO A 67 -0.38 10.33 -11.88
N PHE A 68 -1.32 9.58 -11.34
CA PHE A 68 -1.50 9.35 -9.91
C PHE A 68 -0.32 8.63 -9.25
N CYS A 69 0.39 7.81 -10.00
CA CYS A 69 1.56 7.06 -9.52
C CYS A 69 2.49 6.77 -10.70
N MET A 70 3.78 6.98 -10.51
CA MET A 70 4.76 6.64 -11.53
C MET A 70 5.06 5.13 -11.60
N GLN A 71 4.70 4.37 -10.58
CA GLN A 71 4.99 2.95 -10.51
C GLN A 71 3.87 2.12 -11.17
N ALA A 72 3.86 2.07 -12.49
CA ALA A 72 2.95 1.22 -13.25
C ALA A 72 3.16 -0.28 -12.99
N LYS A 73 4.37 -0.66 -12.53
CA LYS A 73 4.69 -2.01 -12.05
C LYS A 73 5.60 -1.91 -10.82
N CYS A 74 5.02 -2.13 -9.63
CA CYS A 74 5.77 -2.05 -8.38
C CYS A 74 6.89 -3.11 -8.29
N ASN A 75 6.72 -4.27 -8.92
CA ASN A 75 7.71 -5.35 -8.94
C ASN A 75 9.00 -4.97 -9.69
N VAL A 76 8.93 -4.06 -10.67
CA VAL A 76 10.12 -3.55 -11.37
C VAL A 76 10.99 -2.76 -10.38
N PHE A 77 10.40 -1.82 -9.64
CA PHE A 77 11.12 -1.06 -8.62
C PHE A 77 11.59 -1.95 -7.46
N ALA A 78 10.74 -2.89 -7.03
CA ALA A 78 11.09 -3.86 -6.00
C ALA A 78 12.33 -4.70 -6.38
N SER A 79 12.44 -5.09 -7.66
CA SER A 79 13.61 -5.83 -8.16
C SER A 79 14.89 -4.99 -8.11
N ILE A 80 14.81 -3.70 -8.47
CA ILE A 80 15.93 -2.77 -8.35
C ILE A 80 16.32 -2.60 -6.88
N LEU A 81 15.35 -2.31 -6.01
CA LEU A 81 15.60 -2.14 -4.58
C LEU A 81 16.16 -3.40 -3.91
N ALA A 82 15.74 -4.59 -4.36
CA ALA A 82 16.27 -5.85 -3.87
C ALA A 82 17.80 -5.95 -4.06
N ALA A 83 18.31 -5.40 -5.17
CA ALA A 83 19.73 -5.41 -5.50
C ALA A 83 20.53 -4.27 -4.85
N VAL A 84 19.94 -3.07 -4.72
CA VAL A 84 20.69 -1.86 -4.30
C VAL A 84 20.52 -1.50 -2.82
N THR A 85 19.54 -2.06 -2.12
CA THR A 85 19.34 -1.88 -0.66
C THR A 85 19.84 -3.09 0.12
N LYS A 86 20.12 -2.91 1.42
CA LYS A 86 20.76 -3.96 2.24
C LYS A 86 19.90 -4.43 3.41
N ARG A 87 19.09 -3.57 4.01
CA ARG A 87 18.42 -3.82 5.29
C ARG A 87 16.91 -3.67 5.24
N ALA A 88 16.44 -2.61 4.61
CA ALA A 88 15.02 -2.29 4.57
C ALA A 88 14.19 -3.43 3.96
N LYS A 89 13.06 -3.74 4.59
CA LYS A 89 12.05 -4.60 3.96
C LYS A 89 11.51 -3.92 2.71
N ILE A 90 11.27 -4.70 1.68
CA ILE A 90 10.62 -4.23 0.45
C ILE A 90 9.16 -4.62 0.54
N VAL A 91 8.32 -3.62 0.78
CA VAL A 91 6.90 -3.83 1.10
C VAL A 91 6.06 -3.41 -0.10
N LEU A 92 5.43 -4.38 -0.74
CA LEU A 92 4.50 -4.10 -1.83
C LEU A 92 3.11 -3.85 -1.26
N LEU A 93 2.51 -2.67 -1.58
CA LEU A 93 1.16 -2.32 -1.15
C LEU A 93 0.31 -1.83 -2.34
N GLY A 94 0.05 -2.61 -3.36
CA GLY A 94 0.44 -4.00 -3.59
C GLY A 94 0.06 -4.39 -5.01
N ASN A 95 0.30 -5.64 -5.30
CA ASN A 95 -0.05 -6.20 -6.60
C ASN A 95 -1.58 -6.37 -6.74
N PRO A 96 -2.23 -5.81 -7.78
CA PRO A 96 -3.66 -5.93 -8.00
C PRO A 96 -3.98 -7.30 -8.64
N LEU A 97 -4.23 -8.31 -7.82
CA LEU A 97 -4.42 -9.70 -8.29
C LEU A 97 -5.49 -9.89 -9.36
N PRO A 98 -6.65 -9.18 -9.34
CA PRO A 98 -7.64 -9.33 -10.40
C PRO A 98 -7.13 -8.92 -11.79
N LEU A 99 -6.13 -8.03 -11.84
CA LEU A 99 -5.51 -7.57 -13.09
C LEU A 99 -4.44 -8.53 -13.61
N ALA A 100 -4.00 -9.51 -12.81
CA ALA A 100 -3.03 -10.49 -13.24
C ALA A 100 -3.67 -11.45 -14.26
N GLU A 101 -3.19 -11.41 -15.51
CA GLU A 101 -3.61 -12.36 -16.54
C GLU A 101 -3.12 -13.78 -16.21
N ASN A 102 -1.94 -13.87 -15.62
CA ASN A 102 -1.32 -15.12 -15.21
C ASN A 102 -0.71 -14.99 -13.80
N PRO A 103 -1.42 -15.46 -12.75
CA PRO A 103 -0.91 -15.39 -11.38
C PRO A 103 0.39 -16.19 -11.14
N ILE A 104 0.68 -17.20 -11.96
CA ILE A 104 1.94 -17.96 -11.84
C ILE A 104 3.14 -17.06 -12.17
N ARG A 105 3.02 -16.19 -13.20
CA ARG A 105 4.06 -15.21 -13.53
C ARG A 105 4.34 -14.27 -12.37
N LEU A 106 3.28 -13.79 -11.73
CA LEU A 106 3.42 -12.96 -10.53
C LEU A 106 4.10 -13.73 -9.39
N ALA A 107 3.76 -15.00 -9.20
CA ALA A 107 4.41 -15.84 -8.19
C ALA A 107 5.92 -16.02 -8.47
N GLU A 108 6.33 -16.19 -9.73
CA GLU A 108 7.74 -16.26 -10.14
C GLU A 108 8.46 -14.93 -9.88
N GLU A 109 7.87 -13.79 -10.27
CA GLU A 109 8.45 -12.46 -10.04
C GLU A 109 8.71 -12.22 -8.55
N LEU A 110 7.72 -12.48 -7.71
CA LEU A 110 7.82 -12.27 -6.27
C LEU A 110 8.84 -13.24 -5.63
N ALA A 111 8.92 -14.49 -6.10
CA ALA A 111 9.93 -15.43 -5.64
C ALA A 111 11.35 -14.97 -6.00
N MET A 112 11.55 -14.43 -7.19
CA MET A 112 12.85 -13.89 -7.61
C MET A 112 13.24 -12.66 -6.78
N ILE A 113 12.30 -11.73 -6.54
CA ILE A 113 12.53 -10.56 -5.68
C ILE A 113 12.90 -11.01 -4.26
N ASP A 114 12.21 -12.02 -3.72
CA ASP A 114 12.49 -12.58 -2.40
C ASP A 114 13.91 -13.16 -2.32
N MET A 115 14.32 -13.94 -3.30
CA MET A 115 15.68 -14.50 -3.37
C MET A 115 16.75 -13.43 -3.50
N VAL A 116 16.58 -12.46 -4.42
CA VAL A 116 17.56 -11.38 -4.65
C VAL A 116 17.67 -10.49 -3.41
N SER A 117 16.54 -10.19 -2.77
CA SER A 117 16.50 -9.40 -1.53
C SER A 117 16.94 -10.17 -0.30
N LYS A 118 17.27 -11.45 -0.40
CA LYS A 118 17.65 -12.32 0.73
C LYS A 118 16.55 -12.36 1.82
N GLY A 119 15.30 -12.54 1.39
CA GLY A 119 14.15 -12.70 2.32
C GLY A 119 13.63 -11.39 2.91
N ARG A 120 13.89 -10.24 2.29
CA ARG A 120 13.37 -8.93 2.73
C ARG A 120 12.02 -8.57 2.13
N LEU A 121 11.47 -9.37 1.24
CA LEU A 121 10.19 -9.11 0.58
C LEU A 121 9.03 -9.27 1.57
N VAL A 122 8.09 -8.31 1.51
CA VAL A 122 6.73 -8.43 2.02
C VAL A 122 5.78 -8.26 0.84
N SER A 123 5.07 -9.32 0.49
CA SER A 123 4.11 -9.30 -0.61
C SER A 123 2.81 -8.65 -0.18
N GLY A 124 2.39 -7.61 -0.86
CA GLY A 124 1.07 -7.03 -0.65
C GLY A 124 0.16 -7.31 -1.83
N PHE A 125 -1.08 -7.70 -1.55
CA PHE A 125 -2.09 -8.01 -2.55
C PHE A 125 -3.30 -7.10 -2.39
N VAL A 126 -3.78 -6.54 -3.50
CA VAL A 126 -4.95 -5.67 -3.54
C VAL A 126 -5.95 -6.12 -4.60
N ARG A 127 -7.19 -5.69 -4.44
CA ARG A 127 -8.20 -5.87 -5.51
C ARG A 127 -8.02 -4.85 -6.64
N GLY A 128 -7.26 -3.79 -6.41
CA GLY A 128 -7.12 -2.67 -7.33
C GLY A 128 -8.33 -1.75 -7.36
N GLY A 129 -8.21 -0.62 -8.05
CA GLY A 129 -9.29 0.31 -8.28
C GLY A 129 -10.27 -0.17 -9.35
N GLY A 130 -11.54 0.21 -9.24
CA GLY A 130 -12.53 -0.17 -10.25
C GLY A 130 -12.22 0.38 -11.64
N GLN A 131 -11.68 1.60 -11.71
CA GLN A 131 -11.23 2.20 -12.97
C GLN A 131 -10.08 1.42 -13.62
N GLU A 132 -9.16 0.88 -12.84
CA GLU A 132 -8.03 0.09 -13.35
C GLU A 132 -8.52 -1.24 -13.94
N GLN A 133 -9.50 -1.88 -13.28
CA GLN A 133 -10.12 -3.09 -13.78
C GLN A 133 -10.84 -2.83 -15.10
N LEU A 134 -11.58 -1.72 -15.20
CA LEU A 134 -12.25 -1.32 -16.42
C LEU A 134 -11.24 -1.08 -17.56
N ALA A 135 -10.17 -0.33 -17.29
CA ALA A 135 -9.16 0.01 -18.28
C ALA A 135 -8.38 -1.21 -18.80
N THR A 136 -8.18 -2.23 -17.96
CA THR A 136 -7.48 -3.48 -18.34
C THR A 136 -8.41 -4.55 -18.91
N GLY A 137 -9.71 -4.24 -19.09
CA GLY A 137 -10.68 -5.19 -19.64
C GLY A 137 -11.11 -6.30 -18.67
N VAL A 138 -10.76 -6.19 -17.39
CA VAL A 138 -11.23 -7.12 -16.36
C VAL A 138 -12.65 -6.77 -15.96
N ASN A 139 -13.56 -7.75 -15.97
CA ASN A 139 -14.92 -7.54 -15.51
C ASN A 139 -14.96 -7.29 -13.99
N PRO A 140 -15.34 -6.09 -13.53
CA PRO A 140 -15.34 -5.76 -12.11
C PRO A 140 -16.28 -6.64 -11.26
N ALA A 141 -17.28 -7.28 -11.86
CA ALA A 141 -18.19 -8.18 -11.15
C ALA A 141 -17.48 -9.42 -10.57
N PHE A 142 -16.40 -9.85 -11.20
CA PHE A 142 -15.61 -11.02 -10.76
C PHE A 142 -14.33 -10.64 -9.99
N ASN A 143 -14.15 -9.38 -9.62
CA ASN A 143 -12.90 -8.93 -9.02
C ASN A 143 -12.53 -9.67 -7.73
N ARG A 144 -13.52 -9.98 -6.89
CA ARG A 144 -13.29 -10.71 -5.64
C ARG A 144 -12.95 -12.18 -5.88
N GLU A 145 -13.69 -12.82 -6.76
CA GLU A 145 -13.46 -14.22 -7.12
C GLU A 145 -12.08 -14.40 -7.75
N ARG A 146 -11.74 -13.54 -8.71
CA ARG A 146 -10.40 -13.51 -9.32
C ARG A 146 -9.29 -13.24 -8.30
N PHE A 147 -9.53 -12.32 -7.36
CA PHE A 147 -8.57 -12.02 -6.29
C PHE A 147 -8.29 -13.26 -5.43
N ILE A 148 -9.34 -13.94 -4.96
CA ILE A 148 -9.21 -15.13 -4.11
C ILE A 148 -8.54 -16.25 -4.89
N GLU A 149 -9.01 -16.54 -6.10
CA GLU A 149 -8.46 -17.63 -6.90
C GLU A 149 -6.99 -17.40 -7.29
N ALA A 150 -6.62 -16.16 -7.67
CA ALA A 150 -5.23 -15.81 -7.94
C ALA A 150 -4.35 -15.98 -6.71
N HIS A 151 -4.82 -15.53 -5.53
CA HIS A 151 -4.13 -15.71 -4.28
C HIS A 151 -3.88 -17.20 -3.97
N ASP A 152 -4.91 -18.03 -4.05
CA ASP A 152 -4.80 -19.45 -3.76
C ASP A 152 -3.87 -20.19 -4.74
N LEU A 153 -3.91 -19.80 -6.01
CA LEU A 153 -2.99 -20.34 -7.01
C LEU A 153 -1.54 -19.92 -6.72
N ILE A 154 -1.31 -18.65 -6.36
CA ILE A 154 0.03 -18.17 -5.98
C ILE A 154 0.55 -18.92 -4.76
N GLN A 155 -0.26 -19.05 -3.70
CA GLN A 155 0.15 -19.79 -2.51
C GLN A 155 0.48 -21.25 -2.81
N LYS A 156 -0.38 -21.92 -3.56
CA LYS A 156 -0.14 -23.32 -3.96
C LYS A 156 1.14 -23.44 -4.78
N THR A 157 1.39 -22.49 -5.68
CA THR A 157 2.60 -22.46 -6.50
C THR A 157 3.87 -22.33 -5.64
N TRP A 158 3.81 -21.62 -4.52
CA TRP A 158 4.95 -21.45 -3.63
C TRP A 158 5.16 -22.61 -2.63
N THR A 159 4.09 -23.34 -2.29
CA THR A 159 4.11 -24.31 -1.18
C THR A 159 4.03 -25.76 -1.62
N VAL A 160 3.51 -26.03 -2.79
CA VAL A 160 3.32 -27.40 -3.30
C VAL A 160 4.31 -27.65 -4.44
N PRO A 161 5.20 -28.66 -4.31
CA PRO A 161 6.06 -29.04 -5.42
C PRO A 161 5.26 -29.45 -6.66
N GLY A 162 5.69 -28.89 -7.81
CA GLY A 162 5.13 -29.26 -9.10
C GLY A 162 5.69 -30.59 -9.65
N PRO A 163 5.22 -31.03 -10.82
CA PRO A 163 4.14 -30.43 -11.59
C PRO A 163 2.76 -30.74 -11.03
N PHE A 164 1.85 -29.76 -11.05
CA PHE A 164 0.43 -29.99 -10.75
C PHE A 164 -0.45 -29.28 -11.81
N ARG A 165 -1.73 -29.58 -11.81
CA ARG A 165 -2.75 -28.94 -12.64
C ARG A 165 -3.60 -27.97 -11.81
N TRP A 166 -4.00 -26.85 -12.40
CA TRP A 166 -4.97 -25.92 -11.83
C TRP A 166 -6.16 -25.79 -12.76
N GLU A 167 -7.35 -26.08 -12.26
CA GLU A 167 -8.62 -25.99 -12.97
C GLU A 167 -9.58 -25.13 -12.15
N GLY A 168 -9.36 -23.83 -12.17
CA GLY A 168 -10.22 -22.87 -11.51
C GLY A 168 -11.27 -22.30 -12.44
N THR A 169 -12.06 -21.38 -11.92
CA THR A 169 -13.10 -20.68 -12.67
C THR A 169 -12.50 -19.59 -13.58
N HIS A 170 -11.50 -18.87 -13.07
CA HIS A 170 -10.91 -17.72 -13.74
C HIS A 170 -9.53 -18.01 -14.31
N TYR A 171 -8.83 -19.01 -13.79
CA TYR A 171 -7.50 -19.40 -14.22
C TYR A 171 -7.42 -20.90 -14.46
N GLN A 172 -6.86 -21.30 -15.59
CA GLN A 172 -6.71 -22.71 -15.97
C GLN A 172 -5.31 -22.95 -16.51
N HIS A 173 -4.56 -23.86 -15.87
CA HIS A 173 -3.22 -24.22 -16.24
C HIS A 173 -3.05 -25.73 -16.28
N ARG A 174 -2.66 -26.26 -17.44
CA ARG A 174 -2.44 -27.71 -17.60
C ARG A 174 -1.24 -28.20 -16.80
N VAL A 175 -0.23 -27.36 -16.65
CA VAL A 175 0.99 -27.66 -15.90
C VAL A 175 1.42 -26.40 -15.13
N VAL A 176 1.53 -26.52 -13.82
CA VAL A 176 2.13 -25.52 -12.93
C VAL A 176 3.38 -26.14 -12.33
N ASN A 177 4.56 -25.63 -12.70
CA ASN A 177 5.85 -26.12 -12.23
C ASN A 177 6.95 -25.04 -12.32
N PRO A 178 6.72 -23.84 -11.74
CA PRO A 178 7.77 -22.82 -11.72
C PRO A 178 8.96 -23.28 -10.88
N TRP A 179 10.17 -22.97 -11.35
CA TRP A 179 11.40 -23.31 -10.65
C TRP A 179 11.82 -22.24 -9.66
N ALA A 180 11.41 -20.99 -9.89
CA ALA A 180 11.58 -19.92 -8.92
C ALA A 180 10.56 -20.08 -7.78
N VAL A 181 11.05 -20.49 -6.61
CA VAL A 181 10.26 -20.58 -5.37
C VAL A 181 10.85 -19.65 -4.32
N PRO A 182 10.04 -19.07 -3.42
CA PRO A 182 10.53 -18.13 -2.43
C PRO A 182 11.59 -18.70 -1.49
N LEU A 183 12.52 -17.83 -1.09
CA LEU A 183 13.52 -18.12 -0.06
C LEU A 183 12.85 -18.23 1.32
N GLN A 184 11.97 -17.31 1.65
CA GLN A 184 11.19 -17.33 2.89
C GLN A 184 10.23 -18.52 2.91
N LYS A 185 10.04 -19.15 4.08
CA LYS A 185 9.19 -20.34 4.25
C LYS A 185 8.07 -20.05 5.28
N PRO A 186 6.84 -20.50 4.99
CA PRO A 186 6.40 -21.25 3.79
C PRO A 186 6.41 -20.39 2.51
N TYR A 187 6.31 -19.08 2.61
CA TYR A 187 6.37 -18.08 1.54
C TYR A 187 6.61 -16.67 2.14
N PRO A 188 6.87 -15.63 1.33
CA PRO A 188 7.04 -14.27 1.81
C PRO A 188 5.82 -13.79 2.61
N ARG A 189 6.04 -13.01 3.66
CA ARG A 189 4.92 -12.41 4.41
C ARG A 189 3.96 -11.71 3.47
N VAL A 190 2.67 -11.88 3.72
CA VAL A 190 1.61 -11.25 2.93
C VAL A 190 0.90 -10.20 3.76
N TRP A 191 0.77 -8.99 3.24
CA TRP A 191 -0.02 -7.91 3.84
C TRP A 191 -1.15 -7.50 2.91
N ILE A 192 -2.29 -7.14 3.47
CA ILE A 192 -3.47 -6.75 2.70
C ILE A 192 -3.83 -5.31 3.02
N PRO A 193 -3.49 -4.35 2.14
CA PRO A 193 -3.92 -2.98 2.33
C PRO A 193 -5.36 -2.76 1.88
N GLY A 194 -6.04 -1.83 2.53
CA GLY A 194 -7.39 -1.46 2.14
C GLY A 194 -7.94 -0.27 2.91
N VAL A 195 -9.11 0.19 2.50
CA VAL A 195 -9.76 1.35 3.11
C VAL A 195 -10.90 0.89 4.03
N LEU A 196 -12.03 0.40 3.49
CA LEU A 196 -13.24 0.12 4.28
C LEU A 196 -14.00 -1.15 3.84
N SER A 197 -13.44 -2.00 2.98
CA SER A 197 -14.15 -3.19 2.50
C SER A 197 -14.24 -4.24 3.60
N LYS A 198 -15.40 -4.34 4.23
CA LYS A 198 -15.67 -5.30 5.33
C LYS A 198 -15.31 -6.73 4.95
N GLU A 199 -15.70 -7.15 3.74
CA GLU A 199 -15.42 -8.51 3.26
C GLU A 199 -13.92 -8.77 3.08
N THR A 200 -13.15 -7.73 2.68
CA THR A 200 -11.69 -7.85 2.60
C THR A 200 -11.08 -7.98 3.98
N VAL A 201 -11.55 -7.20 4.96
CA VAL A 201 -11.07 -7.26 6.36
C VAL A 201 -11.34 -8.65 6.94
N ILE A 202 -12.55 -9.21 6.77
CA ILE A 202 -12.92 -10.55 7.25
C ILE A 202 -12.02 -11.62 6.60
N TRP A 203 -11.89 -11.59 5.27
CA TRP A 203 -11.05 -12.54 4.55
C TRP A 203 -9.58 -12.45 5.00
N THR A 204 -9.06 -11.25 5.20
CA THR A 204 -7.69 -11.02 5.67
C THR A 204 -7.46 -11.64 7.05
N ALA A 205 -8.41 -11.48 7.97
CA ALA A 205 -8.36 -12.12 9.28
C ALA A 205 -8.40 -13.65 9.17
N GLN A 206 -9.27 -14.21 8.32
CA GLN A 206 -9.34 -15.66 8.07
C GLN A 206 -8.02 -16.23 7.54
N GLN A 207 -7.28 -15.44 6.73
CA GLN A 207 -5.95 -15.81 6.24
C GLN A 207 -4.82 -15.51 7.25
N ARG A 208 -5.11 -14.91 8.40
CA ARG A 208 -4.14 -14.47 9.43
C ARG A 208 -3.11 -13.46 8.92
N TYR A 209 -3.44 -12.70 7.87
CA TYR A 209 -2.58 -11.66 7.33
C TYR A 209 -2.76 -10.34 8.08
N PRO A 210 -1.70 -9.54 8.25
CA PRO A 210 -1.87 -8.16 8.64
C PRO A 210 -2.74 -7.38 7.65
N TYR A 211 -3.67 -6.59 8.18
CA TYR A 211 -4.45 -5.64 7.41
C TYR A 211 -3.88 -4.23 7.59
N ILE A 212 -3.58 -3.55 6.49
CA ILE A 212 -3.04 -2.20 6.50
C ILE A 212 -4.14 -1.20 6.15
N ALA A 213 -4.65 -0.48 7.15
CA ALA A 213 -5.63 0.57 6.95
C ALA A 213 -4.98 1.79 6.28
N LEU A 214 -5.47 2.14 5.08
CA LEU A 214 -4.87 3.19 4.25
C LEU A 214 -5.46 4.56 4.59
N ASN A 215 -4.85 5.26 5.53
CA ASN A 215 -5.20 6.63 5.93
C ASN A 215 -6.71 6.79 6.21
N THR A 216 -7.28 5.87 6.96
CA THR A 216 -8.68 5.92 7.40
C THR A 216 -8.82 6.76 8.66
N ALA A 217 -9.97 7.44 8.85
CA ALA A 217 -10.24 8.15 10.08
C ALA A 217 -10.16 7.21 11.30
N ILE A 218 -9.72 7.72 12.45
CA ILE A 218 -9.44 6.91 13.65
C ILE A 218 -10.62 6.03 14.04
N ASP A 219 -11.85 6.58 14.06
CA ASP A 219 -13.04 5.81 14.43
C ASP A 219 -13.37 4.73 13.40
N ALA A 220 -13.18 5.01 12.11
CA ALA A 220 -13.33 4.01 11.06
C ALA A 220 -12.26 2.90 11.19
N THR A 221 -11.04 3.27 11.59
CA THR A 221 -9.95 2.29 11.84
C THR A 221 -10.31 1.37 13.02
N LYS A 222 -10.89 1.89 14.09
CA LYS A 222 -11.36 1.07 15.22
C LYS A 222 -12.42 0.05 14.77
N VAL A 223 -13.36 0.47 13.91
CA VAL A 223 -14.37 -0.44 13.33
C VAL A 223 -13.72 -1.53 12.46
N ILE A 224 -12.65 -1.20 11.73
CA ILE A 224 -11.87 -2.18 10.98
C ILE A 224 -11.24 -3.20 11.93
N TRP A 225 -10.59 -2.75 13.02
CA TRP A 225 -9.95 -3.63 14.01
C TRP A 225 -10.97 -4.54 14.71
N ASP A 226 -12.14 -4.00 15.08
CA ASP A 226 -13.23 -4.79 15.66
C ASP A 226 -13.74 -5.86 14.70
N THR A 227 -13.90 -5.50 13.43
CA THR A 227 -14.32 -6.44 12.38
C THR A 227 -13.29 -7.54 12.18
N TYR A 228 -12.02 -7.17 12.12
CA TYR A 228 -10.91 -8.11 12.00
C TYR A 228 -10.86 -9.06 13.21
N SER A 229 -10.91 -8.51 14.42
CA SER A 229 -10.81 -9.28 15.68
C SER A 229 -11.95 -10.29 15.84
N LYS A 230 -13.17 -9.93 15.44
CA LYS A 230 -14.31 -10.85 15.41
C LYS A 230 -14.08 -12.00 14.43
N ALA A 231 -13.66 -11.71 13.22
CA ALA A 231 -13.37 -12.73 12.22
C ALA A 231 -12.17 -13.62 12.61
N ALA A 232 -11.16 -13.06 13.27
CA ALA A 232 -10.04 -13.82 13.84
C ALA A 232 -10.49 -14.82 14.91
N ALA A 233 -11.38 -14.40 15.81
CA ALA A 233 -11.94 -15.27 16.84
C ALA A 233 -12.77 -16.43 16.25
N GLU A 234 -13.52 -16.18 15.16
CA GLU A 234 -14.28 -17.20 14.44
C GLU A 234 -13.39 -18.32 13.87
N VAL A 235 -12.13 -18.01 13.54
CA VAL A 235 -11.13 -18.99 13.04
C VAL A 235 -10.08 -19.37 14.09
N GLY A 236 -10.39 -19.15 15.38
CA GLY A 236 -9.67 -19.71 16.50
C GLY A 236 -8.36 -19.03 16.89
N TYR A 237 -8.22 -17.71 16.69
CA TYR A 237 -7.10 -16.94 17.25
C TYR A 237 -7.50 -15.55 17.73
N THR A 238 -6.67 -14.98 18.58
CA THR A 238 -6.83 -13.59 19.05
C THR A 238 -5.94 -12.67 18.23
N ALA A 239 -6.56 -11.68 17.58
CA ALA A 239 -5.80 -10.66 16.86
C ALA A 239 -5.05 -9.74 17.85
N GLY A 240 -3.83 -9.39 17.48
CA GLY A 240 -2.98 -8.47 18.24
C GLY A 240 -2.45 -7.32 17.36
N PRO A 241 -1.61 -6.45 17.94
CA PRO A 241 -0.99 -5.34 17.21
C PRO A 241 -0.29 -5.77 15.92
N GLU A 242 0.32 -6.95 15.90
CA GLU A 242 1.00 -7.56 14.76
C GLU A 242 0.10 -7.77 13.53
N ASN A 243 -1.21 -7.81 13.74
CA ASN A 243 -2.20 -7.93 12.67
C ASN A 243 -2.69 -6.58 12.14
N PHE A 244 -2.34 -5.49 12.81
CA PHE A 244 -2.88 -4.16 12.53
C PHE A 244 -1.80 -3.23 12.01
N GLY A 245 -1.98 -2.77 10.78
CA GLY A 245 -1.14 -1.77 10.15
C GLY A 245 -1.93 -0.49 9.86
N TYR A 246 -1.31 0.64 10.08
CA TYR A 246 -1.91 1.94 9.81
C TYR A 246 -0.98 2.79 8.94
N LEU A 247 -1.47 3.24 7.80
CA LEU A 247 -0.78 4.19 6.91
C LEU A 247 -1.32 5.59 7.16
N ILE A 248 -0.41 6.55 7.39
CA ILE A 248 -0.73 7.96 7.66
C ILE A 248 0.14 8.88 6.81
N ARG A 249 -0.41 10.03 6.41
CA ARG A 249 0.35 11.10 5.76
C ARG A 249 1.06 11.93 6.80
N VAL A 250 2.40 11.97 6.70
CA VAL A 250 3.24 12.74 7.64
C VAL A 250 4.32 13.48 6.88
N HIS A 251 4.36 14.79 7.00
CA HIS A 251 5.44 15.60 6.43
C HIS A 251 6.18 16.37 7.53
N VAL A 252 7.50 16.20 7.59
CA VAL A 252 8.34 16.79 8.64
C VAL A 252 9.39 17.71 8.02
N GLN A 253 9.55 18.89 8.60
CA GLN A 253 10.58 19.84 8.20
C GLN A 253 11.20 20.53 9.41
N ASP A 254 12.29 21.29 9.19
CA ASP A 254 12.97 22.06 10.23
C ASP A 254 12.11 23.21 10.76
N THR A 255 11.13 23.69 9.98
CA THR A 255 10.21 24.75 10.38
C THR A 255 8.77 24.38 10.09
N MET A 256 7.85 24.86 10.93
CA MET A 256 6.40 24.67 10.75
C MET A 256 5.91 25.22 9.41
N GLU A 257 6.43 26.38 8.99
CA GLU A 257 6.04 27.00 7.73
C GLU A 257 6.34 26.11 6.52
N LYS A 258 7.58 25.58 6.42
CA LYS A 258 7.96 24.65 5.36
C LYS A 258 7.15 23.36 5.41
N ALA A 259 6.96 22.81 6.60
CA ALA A 259 6.18 21.59 6.77
C ALA A 259 4.75 21.73 6.26
N LEU A 260 4.05 22.77 6.65
CA LEU A 260 2.68 23.04 6.21
C LEU A 260 2.59 23.35 4.71
N LYS A 261 3.53 24.12 4.19
CA LYS A 261 3.62 24.42 2.74
C LYS A 261 3.71 23.13 1.92
N ASN A 262 4.61 22.23 2.30
CA ASN A 262 4.85 21.00 1.57
C ASN A 262 3.72 19.98 1.79
N ALA A 263 3.21 19.84 3.01
CA ALA A 263 2.11 18.96 3.31
C ALA A 263 0.81 19.28 2.53
N ARG A 264 0.66 20.56 2.10
CA ARG A 264 -0.45 20.95 1.22
C ARG A 264 -0.46 20.18 -0.10
N GLN A 265 0.67 19.66 -0.54
CA GLN A 265 0.76 18.84 -1.75
C GLN A 265 -0.03 17.52 -1.65
N PHE A 266 -0.29 17.02 -0.43
CA PHE A 266 -1.18 15.87 -0.24
C PHE A 266 -2.62 16.10 -0.72
N MET A 267 -3.03 17.37 -0.83
CA MET A 267 -4.37 17.72 -1.31
C MET A 267 -4.54 17.54 -2.82
N TRP A 268 -3.45 17.55 -3.58
CA TRP A 268 -3.49 17.32 -5.02
C TRP A 268 -4.21 16.02 -5.38
N MET A 269 -3.82 14.92 -4.77
CA MET A 269 -4.44 13.64 -5.02
C MET A 269 -5.94 13.63 -4.70
N GLN A 270 -6.33 14.20 -3.56
CA GLN A 270 -7.71 14.15 -3.09
C GLN A 270 -8.62 15.19 -3.77
N GLY A 271 -8.10 16.36 -4.05
CA GLY A 271 -8.87 17.48 -4.55
C GLY A 271 -8.85 17.61 -6.06
N GLU A 272 -7.66 17.60 -6.63
CA GLU A 272 -7.46 17.92 -8.03
C GLU A 272 -7.56 16.70 -8.94
N PHE A 273 -7.17 15.53 -8.44
CA PHE A 273 -7.09 14.35 -9.28
C PHE A 273 -8.19 13.32 -9.01
N THR A 274 -8.26 12.73 -7.82
CA THR A 274 -9.24 11.67 -7.52
C THR A 274 -10.65 12.20 -7.31
N GLY A 275 -10.80 13.49 -7.00
CA GLY A 275 -12.10 14.16 -6.84
C GLY A 275 -12.84 14.41 -8.15
N LEU A 276 -12.18 14.27 -9.30
CA LEU A 276 -12.66 14.63 -10.61
C LEU A 276 -13.13 13.41 -11.43
N ALA A 277 -13.76 12.43 -10.81
CA ALA A 277 -14.26 11.26 -11.51
C ALA A 277 -15.78 11.13 -11.38
N HIS A 278 -16.47 10.91 -12.50
CA HIS A 278 -17.86 10.50 -12.44
C HIS A 278 -17.94 9.13 -11.72
N PRO A 279 -18.85 8.95 -10.75
CA PRO A 279 -18.90 7.73 -9.93
C PRO A 279 -18.98 6.43 -10.72
N VAL A 280 -19.59 6.44 -11.91
CA VAL A 280 -19.70 5.25 -12.77
C VAL A 280 -18.36 4.73 -13.26
N TRP A 281 -17.37 5.61 -13.42
CA TRP A 281 -16.03 5.26 -13.87
C TRP A 281 -15.11 4.91 -12.70
N ALA A 282 -15.21 5.68 -11.61
CA ALA A 282 -14.44 5.41 -10.39
C ALA A 282 -14.84 4.07 -9.74
N ASN A 283 -16.14 3.74 -9.83
CA ASN A 283 -16.73 2.55 -9.23
C ASN A 283 -17.68 1.86 -10.21
N PRO A 284 -17.16 1.19 -11.25
CA PRO A 284 -17.95 0.57 -12.29
C PRO A 284 -18.91 -0.49 -11.74
N SER A 285 -19.96 -0.77 -12.49
CA SER A 285 -20.97 -1.78 -12.11
C SER A 285 -20.31 -3.13 -11.82
N GLY A 286 -20.69 -3.73 -10.69
CA GLY A 286 -20.13 -5.01 -10.23
C GLY A 286 -18.89 -4.90 -9.34
N TYR A 287 -18.23 -3.73 -9.27
CA TYR A 287 -17.04 -3.56 -8.43
C TYR A 287 -17.33 -3.78 -6.93
N PHE A 288 -18.44 -3.24 -6.46
CA PHE A 288 -18.89 -3.45 -5.09
C PHE A 288 -19.86 -4.62 -4.97
N SER A 289 -19.77 -5.35 -3.87
CA SER A 289 -20.86 -6.22 -3.41
C SER A 289 -22.13 -5.39 -3.15
N PRO A 290 -23.32 -6.00 -3.09
CA PRO A 290 -24.55 -5.28 -2.77
C PRO A 290 -24.49 -4.46 -1.48
N SER A 291 -23.86 -4.99 -0.42
CA SER A 291 -23.66 -4.29 0.85
C SER A 291 -22.65 -3.15 0.73
N GLY A 292 -21.52 -3.36 0.05
CA GLY A 292 -20.52 -2.34 -0.21
C GLY A 292 -21.05 -1.19 -1.07
N ARG A 293 -21.91 -1.50 -2.05
CA ARG A 293 -22.56 -0.48 -2.89
C ARG A 293 -23.49 0.41 -2.06
N ARG A 294 -24.25 -0.18 -1.14
CA ARG A 294 -25.14 0.61 -0.24
C ARG A 294 -24.31 1.59 0.58
N GLY A 295 -23.28 1.13 1.26
CA GLY A 295 -22.39 1.99 2.05
C GLY A 295 -21.71 3.09 1.20
N PHE A 296 -21.30 2.78 -0.02
CA PHE A 296 -20.78 3.77 -0.95
C PHE A 296 -21.82 4.83 -1.34
N VAL A 297 -23.05 4.43 -1.63
CA VAL A 297 -24.15 5.37 -1.97
C VAL A 297 -24.45 6.25 -0.76
N GLU A 298 -24.54 5.70 0.45
CA GLU A 298 -24.77 6.46 1.67
C GLU A 298 -23.65 7.47 1.92
N PHE A 299 -22.41 7.08 1.72
CA PHE A 299 -21.24 7.97 1.81
C PHE A 299 -21.31 9.08 0.74
N ALA A 300 -21.58 8.73 -0.51
CA ALA A 300 -21.66 9.69 -1.62
C ALA A 300 -22.82 10.70 -1.43
N VAL A 301 -23.98 10.23 -0.95
CA VAL A 301 -25.13 11.09 -0.63
C VAL A 301 -24.82 11.99 0.57
N GLY A 302 -24.17 11.44 1.61
CA GLY A 302 -23.74 12.23 2.77
C GLY A 302 -22.76 13.34 2.38
N ARG A 303 -21.83 13.01 1.47
CA ARG A 303 -20.86 13.97 0.94
C ARG A 303 -21.49 15.04 0.05
N ALA A 304 -22.44 14.68 -0.80
CA ALA A 304 -23.20 15.61 -1.65
C ALA A 304 -24.09 16.57 -0.82
N LYS A 305 -24.51 16.14 0.35
CA LYS A 305 -25.30 16.98 1.29
C LYS A 305 -24.41 17.85 2.20
N ASN A 306 -23.08 17.68 2.17
CA ASN A 306 -22.19 18.50 2.97
C ASN A 306 -22.04 19.88 2.32
N PRO A 307 -22.58 20.95 2.95
CA PRO A 307 -22.50 22.30 2.39
C PRO A 307 -21.07 22.85 2.32
N ARG A 308 -20.12 22.23 3.03
CA ARG A 308 -18.70 22.62 3.03
C ARG A 308 -17.92 21.99 1.88
N GLY A 309 -18.51 21.08 1.08
CA GLY A 309 -17.80 20.39 0.00
C GLY A 309 -16.76 19.36 0.48
N ASN A 310 -15.65 19.24 -0.26
CA ASN A 310 -14.52 18.38 0.13
C ASN A 310 -13.80 18.95 1.35
N PRO A 311 -13.26 18.09 2.25
CA PRO A 311 -12.42 18.56 3.36
C PRO A 311 -11.27 19.43 2.87
N THR A 312 -11.07 20.57 3.52
CA THR A 312 -9.93 21.45 3.25
C THR A 312 -8.63 20.86 3.82
N PHE A 313 -7.49 21.44 3.51
CA PHE A 313 -6.22 21.07 4.14
C PHE A 313 -6.28 21.25 5.66
N GLU A 314 -6.87 22.33 6.12
CA GLU A 314 -7.07 22.66 7.54
C GLU A 314 -7.96 21.61 8.23
N ASP A 315 -9.01 21.14 7.56
CA ASP A 315 -9.87 20.05 8.07
C ASP A 315 -9.07 18.73 8.19
N GLN A 316 -8.18 18.43 7.22
CA GLN A 316 -7.34 17.25 7.23
C GLN A 316 -6.30 17.30 8.37
N ILE A 317 -5.71 18.45 8.64
CA ILE A 317 -4.81 18.65 9.79
C ILE A 317 -5.60 18.50 11.10
N ALA A 318 -6.73 19.17 11.22
CA ALA A 318 -7.54 19.15 12.44
C ALA A 318 -8.07 17.73 12.77
N SER A 319 -8.35 16.93 11.76
CA SER A 319 -8.82 15.54 11.92
C SER A 319 -7.69 14.51 11.98
N THR A 320 -6.44 14.93 12.02
CA THR A 320 -5.25 14.05 12.05
C THR A 320 -5.15 13.11 10.83
N MET A 321 -5.79 13.47 9.72
CA MET A 321 -5.65 12.76 8.44
C MET A 321 -4.35 13.13 7.71
N ILE A 322 -3.79 14.28 8.04
CA ILE A 322 -2.45 14.75 7.67
C ILE A 322 -1.78 15.25 8.95
N ILE A 323 -0.58 14.79 9.22
CA ILE A 323 0.28 15.33 10.28
C ILE A 323 1.44 16.07 9.61
N ALA A 324 1.64 17.33 9.98
CA ALA A 324 2.73 18.14 9.44
C ALA A 324 3.34 19.05 10.52
N GLY A 325 4.66 19.18 10.50
CA GLY A 325 5.35 20.03 11.47
C GLY A 325 6.84 19.75 11.61
N THR A 326 7.40 20.24 12.70
CA THR A 326 8.74 19.88 13.15
C THR A 326 8.71 18.56 13.92
N PRO A 327 9.85 17.86 14.14
CA PRO A 327 9.89 16.65 14.95
C PRO A 327 9.16 16.81 16.30
N ASP A 328 9.40 17.91 17.00
CA ASP A 328 8.80 18.19 18.32
C ASP A 328 7.28 18.30 18.29
N THR A 329 6.70 18.71 17.18
CA THR A 329 5.25 18.83 17.00
C THR A 329 4.60 17.56 16.42
N VAL A 330 5.34 16.80 15.63
CA VAL A 330 4.87 15.57 14.96
C VAL A 330 4.89 14.37 15.89
N ILE A 331 5.96 14.21 16.69
CA ILE A 331 6.13 13.07 17.59
C ILE A 331 4.94 12.93 18.58
N PRO A 332 4.49 13.97 19.30
CA PRO A 332 3.33 13.85 20.19
C PRO A 332 2.05 13.44 19.48
N GLN A 333 1.80 13.95 18.26
CA GLN A 333 0.62 13.60 17.48
C GLN A 333 0.64 12.13 17.05
N LEU A 334 1.80 11.63 16.61
CA LEU A 334 1.97 10.22 16.27
C LEU A 334 1.83 9.30 17.49
N LYS A 335 2.33 9.70 18.66
CA LYS A 335 2.15 8.95 19.90
C LYS A 335 0.67 8.84 20.25
N THR A 336 -0.08 9.95 20.23
CA THR A 336 -1.52 9.94 20.45
C THR A 336 -2.26 9.04 19.46
N LEU A 337 -1.90 9.10 18.17
CA LEU A 337 -2.47 8.24 17.14
C LEU A 337 -2.22 6.74 17.44
N ILE A 338 -1.01 6.41 17.86
CA ILE A 338 -0.63 5.03 18.23
C ILE A 338 -1.42 4.55 19.46
N GLU A 339 -1.57 5.38 20.46
CA GLU A 339 -2.39 5.06 21.65
C GLU A 339 -3.83 4.73 21.28
N GLN A 340 -4.39 5.48 20.32
CA GLN A 340 -5.78 5.33 19.90
C GLN A 340 -6.02 4.14 18.96
N THR A 341 -5.07 3.82 18.08
CA THR A 341 -5.22 2.81 17.04
C THR A 341 -4.44 1.52 17.30
N ARG A 342 -3.43 1.56 18.19
CA ARG A 342 -2.61 0.43 18.65
C ARG A 342 -2.08 -0.50 17.54
N PRO A 343 -1.48 0.03 16.48
CA PRO A 343 -0.95 -0.78 15.38
C PRO A 343 0.43 -1.35 15.73
N GLY A 344 0.75 -2.56 15.28
CA GLY A 344 2.12 -3.08 15.29
C GLY A 344 2.90 -2.69 14.04
N ILE A 345 2.23 -2.13 13.03
CA ILE A 345 2.84 -1.69 11.78
C ILE A 345 2.43 -0.25 11.52
N MET A 346 3.39 0.67 11.37
CA MET A 346 3.12 2.02 10.91
C MET A 346 3.75 2.28 9.54
N GLY A 347 2.90 2.63 8.57
CA GLY A 347 3.31 3.15 7.28
C GLY A 347 3.26 4.68 7.28
N ILE A 348 4.33 5.31 6.81
CA ILE A 348 4.38 6.76 6.64
C ILE A 348 4.39 7.10 5.14
N TRP A 349 3.40 7.87 4.73
CA TRP A 349 3.36 8.50 3.43
C TRP A 349 3.93 9.93 3.60
N ALA A 350 5.21 10.08 3.24
CA ALA A 350 6.00 11.25 3.64
C ALA A 350 5.87 12.43 2.68
N ASN A 351 5.72 12.17 1.39
CA ASN A 351 5.74 13.19 0.36
C ASN A 351 4.70 12.92 -0.72
N ASP A 352 4.26 13.97 -1.37
CA ASP A 352 3.33 13.94 -2.50
C ASP A 352 3.52 15.19 -3.38
N GLY A 353 3.08 15.11 -4.64
CA GLY A 353 3.12 16.24 -5.55
C GLY A 353 4.54 16.76 -5.86
N THR A 354 4.66 18.05 -5.92
CA THR A 354 5.86 18.74 -6.42
C THR A 354 6.79 19.27 -5.31
N VAL A 355 6.91 18.56 -4.21
CA VAL A 355 7.84 18.93 -3.13
C VAL A 355 9.27 18.90 -3.67
N PRO A 356 10.10 19.98 -3.48
CA PRO A 356 11.47 20.02 -3.96
C PRO A 356 12.34 18.87 -3.42
N LYS A 357 13.25 18.36 -4.24
CA LYS A 357 14.12 17.19 -3.93
C LYS A 357 14.79 17.31 -2.56
N ASP A 358 15.42 18.43 -2.27
CA ASP A 358 16.14 18.61 -1.00
C ASP A 358 15.19 18.63 0.21
N GLU A 359 13.99 19.17 0.04
CA GLU A 359 12.98 19.18 1.08
C GLU A 359 12.34 17.80 1.27
N ARG A 360 12.18 16.99 0.20
CA ARG A 360 11.78 15.58 0.31
C ARG A 360 12.83 14.77 1.08
N ARG A 361 14.09 14.90 0.72
CA ARG A 361 15.22 14.21 1.40
C ARG A 361 15.30 14.62 2.87
N ARG A 362 15.17 15.91 3.16
CA ARG A 362 15.17 16.38 4.54
C ARG A 362 14.01 15.83 5.34
N CYS A 363 12.83 15.75 4.76
CA CYS A 363 11.66 15.10 5.39
C CYS A 363 11.95 13.64 5.75
N ILE A 364 12.49 12.86 4.82
CA ILE A 364 12.83 11.45 5.04
C ILE A 364 13.90 11.32 6.13
N GLU A 365 14.93 12.17 6.10
CA GLU A 365 15.99 12.18 7.09
C GLU A 365 15.45 12.42 8.51
N LEU A 366 14.64 13.47 8.70
CA LEU A 366 14.02 13.80 9.99
C LEU A 366 13.07 12.68 10.45
N LEU A 367 12.31 12.09 9.52
CA LEU A 367 11.44 10.95 9.85
C LEU A 367 12.26 9.77 10.38
N VAL A 368 13.32 9.38 9.68
CA VAL A 368 14.08 8.17 10.02
C VAL A 368 14.95 8.38 11.25
N LYS A 369 15.61 9.55 11.37
CA LYS A 369 16.59 9.80 12.45
C LYS A 369 15.97 10.30 13.75
N ASP A 370 14.92 11.11 13.66
CA ASP A 370 14.36 11.80 14.83
C ASP A 370 12.97 11.26 15.23
N VAL A 371 12.06 11.12 14.26
CA VAL A 371 10.67 10.76 14.54
C VAL A 371 10.48 9.27 14.80
N MET A 372 10.94 8.42 13.89
CA MET A 372 10.70 6.96 13.98
C MET A 372 11.29 6.33 15.25
N PRO A 373 12.50 6.68 15.73
CA PRO A 373 13.02 6.12 16.98
C PRO A 373 12.12 6.43 18.19
N ALA A 374 11.67 7.67 18.32
CA ALA A 374 10.80 8.10 19.42
C ALA A 374 9.42 7.44 19.39
N VAL A 375 8.87 7.26 18.19
CA VAL A 375 7.59 6.59 17.94
C VAL A 375 7.70 5.09 18.21
N ARG A 376 8.80 4.45 17.81
CA ARG A 376 9.08 3.03 18.06
C ARG A 376 9.23 2.74 19.56
N GLU A 377 9.98 3.57 20.28
CA GLU A 377 10.13 3.44 21.73
C GLU A 377 8.78 3.55 22.44
N HIS A 378 7.95 4.49 22.02
CA HIS A 378 6.60 4.64 22.56
C HIS A 378 5.73 3.40 22.28
N GLY A 379 5.74 2.87 21.06
CA GLY A 379 5.04 1.63 20.72
C GLY A 379 5.46 0.45 21.59
N LYS A 380 6.76 0.30 21.83
CA LYS A 380 7.31 -0.72 22.74
C LYS A 380 6.83 -0.54 24.17
N SER A 381 6.79 0.69 24.68
CA SER A 381 6.30 0.99 26.03
C SER A 381 4.82 0.63 26.22
N LEU A 382 4.05 0.61 25.16
CA LEU A 382 2.66 0.16 25.12
C LEU A 382 2.49 -1.35 24.88
N GLY A 383 3.59 -2.11 24.76
CA GLY A 383 3.57 -3.54 24.46
C GLY A 383 3.13 -3.89 23.04
N LEU A 384 3.22 -2.94 22.10
CA LEU A 384 2.90 -3.19 20.70
C LEU A 384 4.05 -3.94 20.03
N LYS A 385 3.74 -5.08 19.45
CA LYS A 385 4.68 -5.92 18.72
C LYS A 385 4.37 -5.86 17.23
N ASP A 386 5.40 -5.83 16.40
CA ASP A 386 5.28 -6.02 14.96
C ASP A 386 5.17 -7.52 14.60
N PRO A 387 4.86 -7.85 13.33
CA PRO A 387 4.73 -9.25 12.90
C PRO A 387 6.00 -10.09 13.07
N TRP A 388 7.20 -9.51 13.06
CA TRP A 388 8.46 -10.24 13.27
C TRP A 388 8.72 -10.47 14.75
N GLU A 389 8.52 -9.47 15.60
CA GLU A 389 8.67 -9.59 17.07
C GLU A 389 7.66 -10.56 17.67
N ALA A 390 6.44 -10.58 17.14
CA ALA A 390 5.41 -11.52 17.55
C ALA A 390 5.61 -12.92 16.98
N ASN A 391 6.52 -13.08 16.01
CA ASN A 391 6.64 -14.29 15.19
C ASN A 391 5.27 -14.78 14.68
N ALA A 392 4.44 -13.82 14.23
CA ALA A 392 3.05 -14.07 13.91
C ALA A 392 2.96 -15.09 12.78
N PRO A 393 2.35 -16.25 13.02
CA PRO A 393 2.17 -17.26 11.98
C PRO A 393 1.12 -16.74 10.98
N VAL A 394 1.33 -17.04 9.73
CA VAL A 394 0.26 -17.12 8.75
C VAL A 394 -0.53 -18.37 9.06
N HIS A 395 -1.40 -18.87 8.22
CA HIS A 395 -2.11 -20.15 8.49
C HIS A 395 -1.20 -21.39 8.45
N LEU A 396 0.07 -21.22 8.14
CA LEU A 396 1.12 -22.25 8.28
C LEU A 396 2.22 -21.77 9.21
N ASN A 397 3.08 -22.68 9.68
CA ASN A 397 4.26 -22.30 10.46
C ASN A 397 5.17 -21.43 9.60
N TYR A 398 5.22 -20.16 9.95
CA TYR A 398 6.01 -19.17 9.22
C TYR A 398 7.42 -19.13 9.80
N SER A 399 8.43 -19.27 8.95
CA SER A 399 9.84 -19.04 9.31
C SER A 399 10.36 -17.78 8.61
N THR A 400 11.04 -16.95 9.39
CA THR A 400 11.83 -15.82 8.87
C THR A 400 13.30 -16.17 8.71
N ASP A 401 13.69 -17.40 9.07
CA ASP A 401 15.08 -17.82 9.01
C ASP A 401 15.52 -17.98 7.56
N ILE A 402 16.59 -17.29 7.22
CA ILE A 402 17.25 -17.46 5.93
C ILE A 402 18.09 -18.74 6.02
N PRO A 403 18.01 -19.66 5.04
CA PRO A 403 18.81 -20.87 5.07
C PRO A 403 20.30 -20.57 5.22
N THR A 404 20.95 -21.24 6.16
CA THR A 404 22.36 -21.03 6.57
C THR A 404 23.36 -21.11 5.39
N ARG A 405 23.02 -21.83 4.31
CA ARG A 405 23.88 -21.91 3.13
C ARG A 405 24.10 -20.59 2.42
N LEU A 406 23.18 -19.60 2.60
CA LEU A 406 23.33 -18.26 2.01
C LEU A 406 24.07 -17.30 2.95
N ALA A 407 24.02 -17.54 4.27
CA ALA A 407 24.78 -16.78 5.24
C ALA A 407 26.30 -17.08 5.20
N ALA A 408 26.68 -18.26 4.69
CA ALA A 408 28.09 -18.67 4.54
C ALA A 408 28.74 -18.19 3.23
N ALA A 409 28.02 -17.50 2.36
CA ALA A 409 28.51 -16.98 1.07
C ALA A 409 28.86 -15.48 1.13
N GLU A 410 28.84 -14.86 2.29
CA GLU A 410 29.36 -13.53 2.61
C GLU A 410 30.72 -13.64 3.29
#